data_f92e0ea6df2a42904e613e257048facc
#
_entry.id   f92e0ea6df2a42904e613e257048facc
#
_cell.length_a   1.000
_cell.length_b   1.000
_cell.length_c   1.000
_cell.angle_alpha   90.00
_cell.angle_beta   90.00
_cell.angle_gamma   90.00
#
_symmetry.space_group_name_H-M   'P 1'
#
loop_
_entity.id
_entity.type
_entity.pdbx_description
1 polymer ?
#
loop_
_entity_poly.entity_id
_entity_poly.type
_entity_poly.pdbx_seq_one_letter_code
_entity_poly.pdbx_strand_id
1 'polypeptide(L)'
;DKFKPLGILNLPYVEDDGYYENELNSFLIRLGQVYTFMLIIAFAFAYFLSSYITKLLKTISDNLSETSLSQKNEKIVLEANSKEINLLIKAYNEMVDELEKSAIKLAQSEREEAWREMAKQVAHEIKNPLTPMRLTVQSFQRKFDPTDPNVKQKMNDYSETLIQQIDTMSAVASAFSNFASMPAQQNETLNVVAVVELAMDIFNEDYIVFQSDSPEIISKIDRTQLIRIITNLAKNAIQSIPENQENKAVLVRIQKEENYVLITVTDNGIGIQPKDVNRIFEPKFTTKNSGMGLGLGIIKNIIENYKGTITFETKYGEGTTFIVSLPIINT
;
A
#
# COMPACT_ATOMS: atom_id res chain seq x y z
N ASP A 1 43.15 -59.30 109.01
CA ASP A 1 42.07 -58.72 108.29
C ASP A 1 42.11 -59.19 106.87
N LYS A 2 41.07 -59.94 106.47
CA LYS A 2 40.99 -60.56 105.17
C LYS A 2 40.01 -59.74 104.36
N PHE A 3 40.50 -58.98 103.42
CA PHE A 3 39.64 -58.42 102.37
C PHE A 3 39.11 -59.56 101.47
N LYS A 4 37.83 -59.77 101.55
CA LYS A 4 37.16 -60.64 100.64
C LYS A 4 36.65 -59.77 99.48
N PRO A 5 37.02 -60.09 98.23
CA PRO A 5 36.46 -59.40 97.09
C PRO A 5 34.94 -59.66 97.01
N LEU A 6 34.13 -58.61 96.98
CA LEU A 6 32.66 -58.65 96.96
C LEU A 6 32.03 -58.96 95.59
N GLY A 7 32.82 -59.01 94.61
CA GLY A 7 32.36 -59.32 93.27
C GLY A 7 33.10 -58.48 92.23
N ILE A 8 33.09 -58.91 90.97
CA ILE A 8 33.58 -58.19 89.81
C ILE A 8 32.33 -57.63 89.13
N LEU A 9 32.20 -56.30 89.09
CA LEU A 9 31.17 -55.65 88.25
C LEU A 9 31.66 -55.68 86.80
N ASN A 10 31.13 -56.60 86.03
CA ASN A 10 31.37 -56.64 84.63
C ASN A 10 30.31 -55.73 83.94
N LEU A 11 30.69 -54.54 83.49
CA LEU A 11 29.89 -53.68 82.65
C LEU A 11 30.18 -54.08 81.21
N PRO A 12 29.26 -54.79 80.58
CA PRO A 12 29.45 -55.06 79.19
C PRO A 12 29.39 -53.69 78.42
N TYR A 13 30.55 -53.22 78.04
CA TYR A 13 30.61 -52.15 77.02
C TYR A 13 30.24 -52.78 75.71
N VAL A 14 28.98 -52.59 75.31
CA VAL A 14 28.54 -52.95 73.96
C VAL A 14 29.05 -51.84 73.06
N GLU A 15 30.15 -52.06 72.41
CA GLU A 15 30.54 -51.26 71.23
C GLU A 15 29.49 -51.45 70.13
N ASP A 16 28.53 -50.54 70.09
CA ASP A 16 27.51 -50.50 69.06
C ASP A 16 27.92 -49.49 68.01
N ASP A 17 29.19 -49.58 67.56
CA ASP A 17 29.79 -48.68 66.57
C ASP A 17 29.08 -48.77 65.24
N GLY A 18 28.40 -49.86 64.91
CA GLY A 18 27.67 -50.03 63.68
C GLY A 18 26.27 -49.41 63.65
N TYR A 19 25.59 -49.32 64.83
CA TYR A 19 24.20 -48.81 64.83
C TYR A 19 24.15 -47.27 64.57
N TYR A 20 24.97 -46.54 65.29
CA TYR A 20 25.03 -45.09 65.19
C TYR A 20 25.56 -44.63 63.81
N GLU A 21 26.54 -45.34 63.24
CA GLU A 21 27.03 -45.08 61.87
C GLU A 21 25.95 -45.35 60.83
N ASN A 22 25.19 -46.45 60.93
CA ASN A 22 24.11 -46.76 60.00
C ASN A 22 22.93 -45.76 60.10
N GLU A 23 22.61 -45.34 61.37
CA GLU A 23 21.57 -44.35 61.57
C GLU A 23 21.98 -42.97 61.03
N LEU A 24 23.25 -42.56 61.28
CA LEU A 24 23.83 -41.34 60.72
C LEU A 24 23.82 -41.36 59.18
N ASN A 25 24.27 -42.46 58.54
CA ASN A 25 24.29 -42.62 57.09
C ASN A 25 22.87 -42.59 56.54
N SER A 26 21.90 -43.25 57.15
CA SER A 26 20.51 -43.22 56.74
C SER A 26 19.90 -41.82 56.84
N PHE A 27 20.24 -41.06 57.86
CA PHE A 27 19.85 -39.68 58.04
C PHE A 27 20.46 -38.77 56.97
N LEU A 28 21.78 -38.91 56.72
CA LEU A 28 22.46 -38.14 55.66
C LEU A 28 21.91 -38.42 54.23
N ILE A 29 21.58 -39.70 53.97
CA ILE A 29 20.92 -40.07 52.70
C ILE A 29 19.55 -39.40 52.57
N ARG A 30 18.69 -39.46 53.61
CA ARG A 30 17.37 -38.80 53.60
C ARG A 30 17.52 -37.29 53.47
N LEU A 31 18.47 -36.68 54.18
CA LEU A 31 18.77 -35.26 54.08
C LEU A 31 19.19 -34.88 52.64
N GLY A 32 20.10 -35.68 52.05
CA GLY A 32 20.51 -35.52 50.65
C GLY A 32 19.36 -35.64 49.66
N GLN A 33 18.44 -36.59 49.87
CA GLN A 33 17.23 -36.74 49.06
C GLN A 33 16.32 -35.50 49.14
N VAL A 34 16.10 -34.96 50.32
CA VAL A 34 15.29 -33.74 50.54
C VAL A 34 15.93 -32.55 49.86
N TYR A 35 17.25 -32.34 50.00
CA TYR A 35 17.94 -31.24 49.32
C TYR A 35 17.91 -31.39 47.78
N THR A 36 18.12 -32.62 47.28
CA THR A 36 18.02 -32.90 45.85
C THR A 36 16.63 -32.58 45.32
N PHE A 37 15.59 -32.99 46.03
CA PHE A 37 14.19 -32.70 45.66
C PHE A 37 13.90 -31.20 45.68
N MET A 38 14.37 -30.46 46.70
CA MET A 38 14.25 -29.00 46.78
C MET A 38 14.98 -28.32 45.62
N LEU A 39 16.17 -28.77 45.25
CA LEU A 39 16.92 -28.25 44.11
C LEU A 39 16.19 -28.47 42.78
N ILE A 40 15.61 -29.66 42.57
CA ILE A 40 14.82 -29.97 41.38
C ILE A 40 13.63 -29.01 41.27
N ILE A 41 12.90 -28.78 42.37
CA ILE A 41 11.79 -27.84 42.40
C ILE A 41 12.27 -26.40 42.10
N ALA A 42 13.38 -25.97 42.69
CA ALA A 42 13.93 -24.64 42.47
C ALA A 42 14.35 -24.42 41.01
N PHE A 43 15.02 -25.42 40.43
CA PHE A 43 15.38 -25.36 38.99
C PHE A 43 14.16 -25.37 38.06
N ALA A 44 13.16 -26.22 38.35
CA ALA A 44 11.92 -26.23 37.58
C ALA A 44 11.20 -24.87 37.66
N PHE A 45 11.09 -24.30 38.86
CA PHE A 45 10.48 -22.98 39.04
C PHE A 45 11.26 -21.88 38.33
N ALA A 46 12.59 -21.87 38.44
CA ALA A 46 13.45 -20.91 37.75
C ALA A 46 13.32 -21.02 36.20
N TYR A 47 13.25 -22.25 35.71
CA TYR A 47 13.06 -22.51 34.27
C TYR A 47 11.70 -21.97 33.77
N PHE A 48 10.60 -22.29 34.47
CA PHE A 48 9.27 -21.80 34.12
C PHE A 48 9.19 -20.27 34.17
N LEU A 49 9.74 -19.65 35.21
CA LEU A 49 9.76 -18.20 35.35
C LEU A 49 10.58 -17.52 34.25
N SER A 50 11.77 -18.05 33.98
CA SER A 50 12.64 -17.55 32.91
C SER A 50 11.97 -17.66 31.52
N SER A 51 11.38 -18.81 31.23
CA SER A 51 10.67 -19.07 29.98
C SER A 51 9.47 -18.12 29.79
N TYR A 52 8.68 -17.90 30.84
CA TYR A 52 7.53 -17.00 30.83
C TYR A 52 7.94 -15.54 30.52
N ILE A 53 8.96 -15.04 31.25
CA ILE A 53 9.45 -13.67 31.06
C ILE A 53 10.05 -13.49 29.64
N THR A 54 10.88 -14.46 29.24
CA THR A 54 11.53 -14.40 27.90
C THR A 54 10.51 -14.40 26.76
N LYS A 55 9.48 -15.25 26.85
CA LYS A 55 8.42 -15.30 25.82
C LYS A 55 7.67 -13.97 25.71
N LEU A 56 7.37 -13.34 26.84
CA LEU A 56 6.64 -12.09 26.89
C LEU A 56 7.48 -10.92 26.34
N LEU A 57 8.77 -10.84 26.72
CA LEU A 57 9.71 -9.85 26.17
C LEU A 57 9.94 -10.05 24.68
N LYS A 58 10.00 -11.29 24.21
CA LYS A 58 10.13 -11.60 22.80
C LYS A 58 8.92 -11.09 22.02
N THR A 59 7.70 -11.31 22.48
CA THR A 59 6.49 -10.79 21.84
C THR A 59 6.53 -9.26 21.71
N ILE A 60 6.94 -8.55 22.76
CA ILE A 60 7.06 -7.08 22.73
C ILE A 60 8.16 -6.66 21.74
N SER A 61 9.30 -7.36 21.73
CA SER A 61 10.41 -7.07 20.81
C SER A 61 10.03 -7.31 19.36
N ASP A 62 9.33 -8.41 19.06
CA ASP A 62 8.89 -8.74 17.70
C ASP A 62 7.91 -7.67 17.19
N ASN A 63 6.89 -7.31 17.98
CA ASN A 63 5.96 -6.23 17.63
C ASN A 63 6.67 -4.87 17.46
N LEU A 64 7.66 -4.57 18.30
CA LEU A 64 8.43 -3.33 18.18
C LEU A 64 9.27 -3.28 16.90
N SER A 65 9.85 -4.41 16.48
CA SER A 65 10.66 -4.49 15.25
C SER A 65 9.82 -4.41 13.97
N GLU A 66 8.56 -4.81 14.03
CA GLU A 66 7.62 -4.74 12.91
C GLU A 66 6.90 -3.39 12.83
N THR A 67 7.01 -2.56 13.87
CA THR A 67 6.34 -1.25 13.94
C THR A 67 6.90 -0.30 12.88
N SER A 68 6.04 0.22 12.02
CA SER A 68 6.41 1.19 10.98
C SER A 68 5.32 2.24 10.75
N LEU A 69 5.72 3.42 10.22
CA LEU A 69 4.79 4.50 9.86
C LEU A 69 3.86 4.14 8.68
N SER A 70 4.27 3.18 7.85
CA SER A 70 3.57 2.84 6.60
C SER A 70 2.58 1.68 6.73
N GLN A 71 2.48 1.05 7.91
CA GLN A 71 1.62 -0.10 8.14
C GLN A 71 0.71 0.14 9.35
N LYS A 72 -0.42 -0.55 9.39
CA LYS A 72 -1.28 -0.55 10.58
C LYS A 72 -0.59 -1.38 11.67
N ASN A 73 -0.08 -0.71 12.68
CA ASN A 73 0.55 -1.35 13.82
C ASN A 73 -0.53 -1.93 14.75
N GLU A 74 -0.33 -3.17 15.21
CA GLU A 74 -1.25 -3.81 16.14
C GLU A 74 -0.87 -3.50 17.60
N LYS A 75 -1.88 -3.20 18.41
CA LYS A 75 -1.69 -3.02 19.85
C LYS A 75 -1.53 -4.37 20.53
N ILE A 76 -0.67 -4.41 21.54
CA ILE A 76 -0.52 -5.60 22.37
C ILE A 76 -1.68 -5.65 23.37
N VAL A 77 -2.53 -6.69 23.24
CA VAL A 77 -3.68 -6.96 24.11
C VAL A 77 -3.31 -8.13 25.02
N LEU A 78 -2.35 -7.91 25.91
CA LEU A 78 -1.91 -8.90 26.89
C LEU A 78 -1.90 -8.25 28.28
N GLU A 79 -2.49 -8.89 29.28
CA GLU A 79 -2.34 -8.52 30.66
C GLU A 79 -1.25 -9.41 31.29
N ALA A 80 -0.17 -8.78 31.73
CA ALA A 80 0.89 -9.47 32.45
C ALA A 80 0.66 -9.33 33.96
N ASN A 81 1.06 -10.35 34.73
CA ASN A 81 0.98 -10.33 36.20
C ASN A 81 2.02 -9.37 36.83
N SER A 82 2.96 -8.82 36.09
CA SER A 82 3.96 -7.84 36.54
C SER A 82 3.53 -6.41 36.16
N LYS A 83 3.65 -5.50 37.12
CA LYS A 83 3.39 -4.06 36.95
C LYS A 83 4.34 -3.45 35.93
N GLU A 84 5.60 -3.86 35.92
CA GLU A 84 6.64 -3.36 35.02
C GLU A 84 6.35 -3.71 33.57
N ILE A 85 5.88 -4.94 33.33
CA ILE A 85 5.54 -5.39 31.98
C ILE A 85 4.26 -4.71 31.48
N ASN A 86 3.26 -4.54 32.34
CA ASN A 86 2.06 -3.78 31.98
C ASN A 86 2.37 -2.32 31.65
N LEU A 87 3.33 -1.71 32.36
CA LEU A 87 3.81 -0.36 32.05
C LEU A 87 4.49 -0.31 30.68
N LEU A 88 5.29 -1.32 30.33
CA LEU A 88 5.95 -1.42 29.02
C LEU A 88 4.94 -1.62 27.87
N ILE A 89 3.94 -2.50 28.06
CA ILE A 89 2.85 -2.70 27.10
C ILE A 89 2.06 -1.40 26.91
N LYS A 90 1.78 -0.70 27.99
CA LYS A 90 1.07 0.60 27.92
C LYS A 90 1.89 1.63 27.14
N ALA A 91 3.17 1.75 27.43
CA ALA A 91 4.07 2.67 26.71
C ALA A 91 4.17 2.33 25.21
N TYR A 92 4.25 1.04 24.85
CA TYR A 92 4.21 0.59 23.46
C TYR A 92 2.89 0.97 22.79
N ASN A 93 1.75 0.72 23.41
CA ASN A 93 0.44 1.04 22.85
C ASN A 93 0.23 2.55 22.69
N GLU A 94 0.72 3.37 23.63
CA GLU A 94 0.73 4.84 23.52
C GLU A 94 1.61 5.31 22.37
N MET A 95 2.77 4.69 22.15
CA MET A 95 3.63 4.97 20.99
C MET A 95 2.95 4.62 19.67
N VAL A 96 2.26 3.47 19.58
CA VAL A 96 1.47 3.09 18.40
C VAL A 96 0.39 4.13 18.09
N ASP A 97 -0.35 4.62 19.12
CA ASP A 97 -1.34 5.67 18.94
C ASP A 97 -0.74 6.99 18.45
N GLU A 98 0.43 7.36 18.94
CA GLU A 98 1.11 8.60 18.51
C GLU A 98 1.68 8.46 17.08
N LEU A 99 2.18 7.27 16.72
CA LEU A 99 2.59 6.99 15.34
C LEU A 99 1.41 7.06 14.36
N GLU A 100 0.25 6.50 14.72
CA GLU A 100 -0.95 6.58 13.89
C GLU A 100 -1.40 8.03 13.70
N LYS A 101 -1.44 8.83 14.76
CA LYS A 101 -1.76 10.26 14.69
C LYS A 101 -0.75 11.02 13.82
N SER A 102 0.52 10.69 13.93
CA SER A 102 1.59 11.34 13.17
C SER A 102 1.49 10.97 11.68
N ALA A 103 1.19 9.71 11.36
CA ALA A 103 0.96 9.25 9.99
C ALA A 103 -0.24 9.97 9.35
N ILE A 104 -1.35 10.11 10.09
CA ILE A 104 -2.53 10.85 9.62
C ILE A 104 -2.20 12.33 9.36
N LYS A 105 -1.47 12.98 10.27
CA LYS A 105 -1.05 14.38 10.10
C LYS A 105 -0.12 14.56 8.91
N LEU A 106 0.83 13.63 8.72
CA LEU A 106 1.76 13.66 7.59
C LEU A 106 1.00 13.53 6.27
N ALA A 107 0.11 12.54 6.16
CA ALA A 107 -0.73 12.33 4.98
C ALA A 107 -1.63 13.55 4.69
N GLN A 108 -2.16 14.20 5.73
CA GLN A 108 -2.93 15.43 5.58
C GLN A 108 -2.04 16.58 5.07
N SER A 109 -0.84 16.74 5.62
CA SER A 109 0.11 17.79 5.21
C SER A 109 0.56 17.61 3.76
N GLU A 110 0.91 16.38 3.35
CA GLU A 110 1.24 16.05 1.97
C GLU A 110 0.08 16.33 1.00
N ARG A 111 -1.14 16.00 1.44
CA ARG A 111 -2.35 16.31 0.66
C ARG A 111 -2.57 17.80 0.52
N GLU A 112 -2.37 18.59 1.59
CA GLU A 112 -2.50 20.05 1.55
C GLU A 112 -1.44 20.69 0.66
N GLU A 113 -0.22 20.19 0.66
CA GLU A 113 0.86 20.66 -0.22
C GLU A 113 0.56 20.35 -1.68
N ALA A 114 0.18 19.12 -1.99
CA ALA A 114 -0.27 18.72 -3.33
C ALA A 114 -1.47 19.57 -3.79
N TRP A 115 -2.42 19.86 -2.89
CA TRP A 115 -3.55 20.73 -3.17
C TRP A 115 -3.13 22.16 -3.53
N ARG A 116 -2.19 22.75 -2.77
CA ARG A 116 -1.67 24.11 -3.05
C ARG A 116 -0.96 24.17 -4.40
N GLU A 117 -0.16 23.17 -4.69
CA GLU A 117 0.56 23.09 -5.97
C GLU A 117 -0.42 22.95 -7.14
N MET A 118 -1.41 22.07 -7.02
CA MET A 118 -2.46 21.90 -8.01
C MET A 118 -3.30 23.15 -8.20
N ALA A 119 -3.70 23.84 -7.14
CA ALA A 119 -4.47 25.07 -7.24
C ALA A 119 -3.71 26.16 -8.01
N LYS A 120 -2.40 26.29 -7.74
CA LYS A 120 -1.52 27.20 -8.48
C LYS A 120 -1.43 26.84 -9.96
N GLN A 121 -1.33 25.53 -10.24
CA GLN A 121 -1.29 25.02 -11.60
C GLN A 121 -2.59 25.28 -12.36
N VAL A 122 -3.75 24.93 -11.76
CA VAL A 122 -5.07 25.16 -12.35
C VAL A 122 -5.27 26.64 -12.69
N ALA A 123 -4.86 27.54 -11.79
CA ALA A 123 -4.91 28.98 -12.08
C ALA A 123 -4.09 29.37 -13.33
N HIS A 124 -2.91 28.77 -13.51
CA HIS A 124 -2.11 28.95 -14.72
C HIS A 124 -2.76 28.34 -15.96
N GLU A 125 -3.28 27.12 -15.86
CA GLU A 125 -3.93 26.40 -16.96
C GLU A 125 -5.26 27.04 -17.39
N ILE A 126 -5.98 27.70 -16.49
CA ILE A 126 -7.16 28.51 -16.81
C ILE A 126 -6.74 29.83 -17.51
N LYS A 127 -5.65 30.47 -17.05
CA LYS A 127 -5.17 31.72 -17.66
C LYS A 127 -4.71 31.53 -19.10
N ASN A 128 -4.15 30.37 -19.43
CA ASN A 128 -3.61 30.06 -20.75
C ASN A 128 -4.67 30.15 -21.88
N PRO A 129 -5.85 29.52 -21.80
CA PRO A 129 -6.90 29.66 -22.82
C PRO A 129 -7.63 31.00 -22.74
N LEU A 130 -7.75 31.62 -21.57
CA LEU A 130 -8.45 32.93 -21.41
C LEU A 130 -7.74 34.06 -22.19
N THR A 131 -6.40 34.05 -22.22
CA THR A 131 -5.65 35.09 -22.93
C THR A 131 -5.90 35.06 -24.46
N PRO A 132 -5.77 33.93 -25.16
CA PRO A 132 -6.14 33.80 -26.57
C PRO A 132 -7.62 34.13 -26.83
N MET A 133 -8.53 33.61 -25.99
CA MET A 133 -9.98 33.93 -26.14
C MET A 133 -10.21 35.45 -26.13
N ARG A 134 -9.64 36.14 -25.14
CA ARG A 134 -9.76 37.60 -25.06
C ARG A 134 -9.21 38.30 -26.30
N LEU A 135 -8.02 37.88 -26.77
CA LEU A 135 -7.39 38.43 -27.97
C LEU A 135 -8.22 38.15 -29.24
N THR A 136 -8.78 36.97 -29.35
CA THR A 136 -9.66 36.58 -30.47
C THR A 136 -10.91 37.47 -30.50
N VAL A 137 -11.59 37.66 -29.36
CA VAL A 137 -12.77 38.53 -29.23
C VAL A 137 -12.39 39.99 -29.56
N GLN A 138 -11.27 40.50 -29.02
CA GLN A 138 -10.81 41.85 -29.31
C GLN A 138 -10.44 42.07 -30.80
N SER A 139 -9.81 41.05 -31.41
CA SER A 139 -9.47 41.06 -32.82
C SER A 139 -10.74 41.07 -33.67
N PHE A 140 -11.73 40.25 -33.34
CA PHE A 140 -13.04 40.23 -34.00
C PHE A 140 -13.71 41.59 -33.92
N GLN A 141 -13.85 42.19 -32.71
CA GLN A 141 -14.46 43.52 -32.54
C GLN A 141 -13.80 44.61 -33.35
N ARG A 142 -12.46 44.56 -33.52
CA ARG A 142 -11.72 45.61 -34.27
C ARG A 142 -11.75 45.40 -35.79
N LYS A 143 -11.84 44.16 -36.29
CA LYS A 143 -11.67 43.79 -37.68
C LYS A 143 -12.95 43.34 -38.36
N PHE A 144 -14.06 43.32 -37.59
CA PHE A 144 -15.34 42.89 -38.15
C PHE A 144 -15.85 43.91 -39.16
N ASP A 145 -16.00 43.47 -40.40
CA ASP A 145 -16.59 44.23 -41.50
C ASP A 145 -17.74 43.38 -42.07
N PRO A 146 -18.98 43.82 -41.90
CA PRO A 146 -20.15 43.09 -42.43
C PRO A 146 -20.21 43.05 -43.97
N THR A 147 -19.43 43.90 -44.65
CA THR A 147 -19.36 43.94 -46.12
C THR A 147 -18.25 43.06 -46.71
N ASP A 148 -17.41 42.42 -45.85
CA ASP A 148 -16.33 41.53 -46.30
C ASP A 148 -16.95 40.27 -46.95
N PRO A 149 -16.58 39.91 -48.20
CA PRO A 149 -17.08 38.71 -48.87
C PRO A 149 -16.81 37.42 -48.12
N ASN A 150 -15.77 37.38 -47.26
CA ASN A 150 -15.36 36.23 -46.47
C ASN A 150 -15.83 36.31 -45.00
N VAL A 151 -16.75 37.22 -44.65
CA VAL A 151 -17.20 37.46 -43.27
C VAL A 151 -17.69 36.18 -42.63
N LYS A 152 -18.43 35.33 -43.32
CA LYS A 152 -18.98 34.06 -42.79
C LYS A 152 -17.87 33.09 -42.44
N GLN A 153 -16.85 32.97 -43.26
CA GLN A 153 -15.70 32.07 -42.99
C GLN A 153 -14.89 32.59 -41.82
N LYS A 154 -14.57 33.88 -41.79
CA LYS A 154 -13.86 34.49 -40.61
C LYS A 154 -14.64 34.31 -39.33
N MET A 155 -15.96 34.41 -39.34
CA MET A 155 -16.81 34.20 -38.18
C MET A 155 -16.78 32.74 -37.70
N ASN A 156 -16.77 31.77 -38.61
CA ASN A 156 -16.59 30.37 -38.27
C ASN A 156 -15.21 30.11 -37.65
N ASP A 157 -14.14 30.61 -38.24
CA ASP A 157 -12.77 30.45 -37.72
C ASP A 157 -12.63 31.03 -36.30
N TYR A 158 -13.24 32.20 -36.05
CA TYR A 158 -13.29 32.77 -34.69
C TYR A 158 -14.09 31.92 -33.71
N SER A 159 -15.25 31.41 -34.14
CA SER A 159 -16.09 30.54 -33.32
C SER A 159 -15.41 29.23 -32.97
N GLU A 160 -14.79 28.57 -33.94
CA GLU A 160 -13.99 27.33 -33.73
C GLU A 160 -12.86 27.55 -32.74
N THR A 161 -12.11 28.66 -32.90
CA THR A 161 -11.04 29.01 -31.96
C THR A 161 -11.56 29.18 -30.53
N LEU A 162 -12.69 29.86 -30.34
CA LEU A 162 -13.28 30.07 -29.04
C LEU A 162 -13.79 28.75 -28.43
N ILE A 163 -14.47 27.92 -29.21
CA ILE A 163 -14.96 26.60 -28.77
C ILE A 163 -13.80 25.74 -28.31
N GLN A 164 -12.72 25.67 -29.11
CA GLN A 164 -11.52 24.90 -28.74
C GLN A 164 -10.91 25.35 -27.40
N GLN A 165 -10.89 26.67 -27.13
CA GLN A 165 -10.38 27.18 -25.82
C GLN A 165 -11.35 26.87 -24.67
N ILE A 166 -12.67 26.90 -24.90
CA ILE A 166 -13.70 26.52 -23.93
C ILE A 166 -13.57 25.03 -23.58
N ASP A 167 -13.38 24.17 -24.58
CA ASP A 167 -13.18 22.72 -24.37
C ASP A 167 -11.93 22.45 -23.56
N THR A 168 -10.84 23.18 -23.81
CA THR A 168 -9.62 23.12 -23.00
C THR A 168 -9.88 23.50 -21.55
N MET A 169 -10.62 24.59 -21.29
CA MET A 169 -10.97 24.99 -19.93
C MET A 169 -11.87 23.96 -19.24
N SER A 170 -12.82 23.38 -19.95
CA SER A 170 -13.71 22.34 -19.42
C SER A 170 -12.91 21.09 -19.01
N ALA A 171 -11.92 20.71 -19.82
CA ALA A 171 -11.00 19.62 -19.50
C ALA A 171 -10.18 19.90 -18.23
N VAL A 172 -9.65 21.12 -18.08
CA VAL A 172 -8.92 21.57 -16.88
C VAL A 172 -9.82 21.52 -15.64
N ALA A 173 -11.04 22.05 -15.73
CA ALA A 173 -11.99 22.05 -14.61
C ALA A 173 -12.40 20.64 -14.21
N SER A 174 -12.64 19.75 -15.17
CA SER A 174 -13.00 18.35 -14.92
C SER A 174 -11.88 17.59 -14.22
N ALA A 175 -10.63 17.79 -14.61
CA ALA A 175 -9.51 17.12 -13.97
C ALA A 175 -9.22 17.68 -12.56
N PHE A 176 -9.41 18.98 -12.35
CA PHE A 176 -9.33 19.55 -11.01
C PHE A 176 -10.44 18.99 -10.10
N SER A 177 -11.67 18.90 -10.60
CA SER A 177 -12.79 18.29 -9.88
C SER A 177 -12.48 16.83 -9.49
N ASN A 178 -11.94 16.05 -10.42
CA ASN A 178 -11.54 14.67 -10.17
C ASN A 178 -10.41 14.55 -9.15
N PHE A 179 -9.48 15.51 -9.11
CA PHE A 179 -8.43 15.56 -8.10
C PHE A 179 -9.00 16.01 -6.73
N ALA A 180 -9.87 17.02 -6.72
CA ALA A 180 -10.52 17.56 -5.53
C ALA A 180 -11.40 16.52 -4.82
N SER A 181 -12.06 15.66 -5.59
CA SER A 181 -13.00 14.64 -5.13
C SER A 181 -12.32 13.34 -4.69
N MET A 182 -10.98 13.29 -4.54
CA MET A 182 -10.32 12.07 -4.05
C MET A 182 -10.77 11.77 -2.61
N PRO A 183 -11.64 10.76 -2.39
CA PRO A 183 -11.99 10.31 -1.05
C PRO A 183 -10.76 9.70 -0.37
N ALA A 184 -10.79 9.63 0.96
CA ALA A 184 -9.81 8.83 1.69
C ALA A 184 -9.84 7.40 1.13
N GLN A 185 -8.65 6.85 0.87
CA GLN A 185 -8.48 5.50 0.33
C GLN A 185 -9.23 4.48 1.17
N GLN A 186 -10.18 3.78 0.57
CA GLN A 186 -10.96 2.71 1.20
C GLN A 186 -10.54 1.36 0.61
N ASN A 187 -9.50 0.76 1.20
CA ASN A 187 -9.04 -0.55 0.78
C ASN A 187 -10.04 -1.63 1.19
N GLU A 188 -10.60 -2.32 0.22
CA GLU A 188 -11.46 -3.49 0.39
C GLU A 188 -10.84 -4.73 -0.27
N THR A 189 -11.19 -5.90 0.23
CA THR A 189 -10.85 -7.15 -0.43
C THR A 189 -11.83 -7.38 -1.56
N LEU A 190 -11.36 -7.41 -2.81
CA LEU A 190 -12.22 -7.51 -3.99
C LEU A 190 -11.64 -8.44 -5.05
N ASN A 191 -12.52 -8.91 -5.93
CA ASN A 191 -12.14 -9.63 -7.14
C ASN A 191 -11.74 -8.63 -8.23
N VAL A 192 -10.45 -8.58 -8.55
CA VAL A 192 -9.88 -7.68 -9.57
C VAL A 192 -10.52 -7.90 -10.94
N VAL A 193 -10.77 -9.17 -11.32
CA VAL A 193 -11.35 -9.52 -12.63
C VAL A 193 -12.72 -8.88 -12.80
N ALA A 194 -13.60 -9.07 -11.81
CA ALA A 194 -14.96 -8.52 -11.86
C ALA A 194 -14.97 -6.97 -11.90
N VAL A 195 -14.05 -6.32 -11.19
CA VAL A 195 -13.96 -4.84 -11.20
C VAL A 195 -13.41 -4.31 -12.51
N VAL A 196 -12.43 -4.99 -13.12
CA VAL A 196 -11.90 -4.59 -14.44
C VAL A 196 -12.93 -4.82 -15.52
N GLU A 197 -13.65 -5.94 -15.52
CA GLU A 197 -14.75 -6.20 -16.44
C GLU A 197 -15.82 -5.10 -16.36
N LEU A 198 -16.27 -4.74 -15.15
CA LEU A 198 -17.19 -3.62 -14.92
C LEU A 198 -16.65 -2.28 -15.44
N ALA A 199 -15.34 -2.05 -15.33
CA ALA A 199 -14.72 -0.84 -15.84
C ALA A 199 -14.70 -0.82 -17.38
N MET A 200 -14.63 -1.99 -18.02
CA MET A 200 -14.68 -2.10 -19.48
C MET A 200 -16.09 -1.89 -20.06
N ASP A 201 -17.15 -2.23 -19.31
CA ASP A 201 -18.54 -1.99 -19.70
C ASP A 201 -18.88 -0.50 -19.92
N ILE A 202 -18.01 0.42 -19.46
CA ILE A 202 -18.17 1.87 -19.70
C ILE A 202 -17.90 2.24 -21.16
N PHE A 203 -17.15 1.41 -21.88
CA PHE A 203 -16.75 1.62 -23.26
C PHE A 203 -17.66 0.81 -24.21
N ASN A 204 -18.21 1.48 -25.20
CA ASN A 204 -19.17 0.87 -26.17
C ASN A 204 -18.50 0.51 -27.51
N GLU A 205 -17.19 0.60 -27.61
CA GLU A 205 -16.42 0.34 -28.82
C GLU A 205 -16.25 -1.17 -29.05
N ASP A 206 -16.77 -1.69 -30.17
CA ASP A 206 -16.71 -3.12 -30.53
C ASP A 206 -15.29 -3.69 -30.67
N TYR A 207 -14.29 -2.82 -30.83
CA TYR A 207 -12.89 -3.22 -30.99
C TYR A 207 -12.12 -3.34 -29.65
N ILE A 208 -12.81 -3.19 -28.51
CA ILE A 208 -12.25 -3.40 -27.18
C ILE A 208 -12.57 -4.82 -26.73
N VAL A 209 -11.52 -5.60 -26.44
CA VAL A 209 -11.66 -6.98 -26.00
C VAL A 209 -11.10 -7.14 -24.59
N PHE A 210 -11.90 -7.75 -23.70
CA PHE A 210 -11.47 -8.14 -22.36
C PHE A 210 -11.20 -9.63 -22.28
N GLN A 211 -10.09 -10.03 -21.66
CA GLN A 211 -9.69 -11.42 -21.44
C GLN A 211 -9.11 -11.63 -20.04
N SER A 212 -9.45 -12.72 -19.40
CA SER A 212 -8.83 -13.14 -18.15
C SER A 212 -8.49 -14.62 -18.20
N ASP A 213 -7.33 -15.02 -17.68
CA ASP A 213 -6.90 -16.40 -17.54
C ASP A 213 -7.45 -17.07 -16.28
N SER A 214 -8.04 -16.29 -15.37
CA SER A 214 -8.65 -16.77 -14.13
C SER A 214 -9.97 -16.05 -13.90
N PRO A 215 -11.03 -16.72 -13.44
CA PRO A 215 -12.33 -16.10 -13.16
C PRO A 215 -12.31 -15.21 -11.90
N GLU A 216 -11.35 -15.45 -11.02
CA GLU A 216 -11.25 -14.74 -9.74
C GLU A 216 -9.80 -14.54 -9.32
N ILE A 217 -9.46 -13.29 -9.00
CA ILE A 217 -8.16 -12.90 -8.47
C ILE A 217 -8.43 -11.88 -7.35
N ILE A 218 -8.08 -12.26 -6.12
CA ILE A 218 -8.38 -11.44 -4.94
C ILE A 218 -7.20 -10.52 -4.62
N SER A 219 -7.50 -9.23 -4.45
CA SER A 219 -6.53 -8.23 -4.01
C SER A 219 -7.16 -7.26 -3.00
N LYS A 220 -6.32 -6.56 -2.25
CA LYS A 220 -6.74 -5.52 -1.30
C LYS A 220 -6.45 -4.15 -1.89
N ILE A 221 -7.43 -3.57 -2.54
CA ILE A 221 -7.34 -2.29 -3.25
C ILE A 221 -8.66 -1.53 -3.15
N ASP A 222 -8.62 -0.23 -3.28
CA ASP A 222 -9.82 0.60 -3.43
C ASP A 222 -10.42 0.41 -4.83
N ARG A 223 -11.69 0.01 -4.88
CA ARG A 223 -12.45 -0.23 -6.13
C ARG A 223 -12.41 0.98 -7.07
N THR A 224 -12.60 2.17 -6.52
CA THR A 224 -12.65 3.41 -7.32
C THR A 224 -11.30 3.71 -7.94
N GLN A 225 -10.21 3.45 -7.21
CA GLN A 225 -8.86 3.63 -7.73
C GLN A 225 -8.52 2.60 -8.81
N LEU A 226 -8.92 1.35 -8.63
CA LEU A 226 -8.74 0.32 -9.66
C LEU A 226 -9.51 0.68 -10.94
N ILE A 227 -10.79 1.05 -10.85
CA ILE A 227 -11.59 1.52 -11.99
C ILE A 227 -10.89 2.70 -12.66
N ARG A 228 -10.36 3.65 -11.90
CA ARG A 228 -9.66 4.82 -12.42
C ARG A 228 -8.37 4.45 -13.18
N ILE A 229 -7.58 3.49 -12.69
CA ILE A 229 -6.40 2.99 -13.40
C ILE A 229 -6.82 2.47 -14.77
N ILE A 230 -7.78 1.56 -14.79
CA ILE A 230 -8.20 0.86 -15.99
C ILE A 230 -8.83 1.80 -17.01
N THR A 231 -9.76 2.64 -16.58
CA THR A 231 -10.44 3.58 -17.50
C THR A 231 -9.50 4.61 -18.11
N ASN A 232 -8.48 5.07 -17.36
CA ASN A 232 -7.46 5.95 -17.91
C ASN A 232 -6.57 5.25 -18.94
N LEU A 233 -6.13 4.01 -18.67
CA LEU A 233 -5.30 3.25 -19.62
C LEU A 233 -6.10 2.91 -20.89
N ALA A 234 -7.33 2.43 -20.74
CA ALA A 234 -8.22 2.16 -21.87
C ALA A 234 -8.50 3.42 -22.73
N LYS A 235 -8.81 4.54 -22.06
CA LYS A 235 -8.99 5.83 -22.76
C LYS A 235 -7.74 6.28 -23.50
N ASN A 236 -6.55 6.07 -22.93
CA ASN A 236 -5.29 6.38 -23.59
C ASN A 236 -5.08 5.48 -24.81
N ALA A 237 -5.39 4.19 -24.72
CA ALA A 237 -5.33 3.21 -25.81
C ALA A 237 -6.27 3.61 -26.95
N ILE A 238 -7.55 3.88 -26.66
CA ILE A 238 -8.53 4.35 -27.66
C ILE A 238 -8.05 5.61 -28.38
N GLN A 239 -7.58 6.58 -27.61
CA GLN A 239 -7.11 7.87 -28.17
C GLN A 239 -5.79 7.79 -28.93
N SER A 240 -5.01 6.70 -28.78
CA SER A 240 -3.78 6.49 -29.55
C SER A 240 -4.05 6.02 -30.98
N ILE A 241 -5.26 5.48 -31.24
CA ILE A 241 -5.66 4.90 -32.50
C ILE A 241 -6.22 6.00 -33.41
N PRO A 242 -5.65 6.23 -34.61
CA PRO A 242 -6.16 7.19 -35.56
C PRO A 242 -7.62 6.91 -35.96
N GLU A 243 -8.43 7.97 -36.13
CA GLU A 243 -9.86 7.82 -36.49
C GLU A 243 -10.08 7.05 -37.78
N ASN A 244 -9.18 7.22 -38.76
CA ASN A 244 -9.23 6.60 -40.07
C ASN A 244 -8.60 5.20 -40.15
N GLN A 245 -8.18 4.62 -39.01
CA GLN A 245 -7.64 3.26 -38.98
C GLN A 245 -8.80 2.24 -39.11
N GLU A 246 -8.74 1.37 -40.12
CA GLU A 246 -9.78 0.36 -40.37
C GLU A 246 -9.80 -0.76 -39.34
N ASN A 247 -8.62 -1.24 -38.92
CA ASN A 247 -8.48 -2.37 -37.99
C ASN A 247 -8.09 -1.84 -36.61
N LYS A 248 -9.03 -1.20 -35.91
CA LYS A 248 -8.80 -0.77 -34.52
C LYS A 248 -8.83 -1.97 -33.58
N ALA A 249 -7.94 -2.02 -32.59
CA ALA A 249 -7.91 -3.06 -31.57
C ALA A 249 -7.36 -2.54 -30.25
N VAL A 250 -8.09 -2.79 -29.18
CA VAL A 250 -7.65 -2.60 -27.80
C VAL A 250 -7.90 -3.90 -27.04
N LEU A 251 -6.86 -4.47 -26.46
CA LEU A 251 -6.93 -5.69 -25.67
C LEU A 251 -6.61 -5.38 -24.21
N VAL A 252 -7.55 -5.66 -23.32
CA VAL A 252 -7.34 -5.64 -21.87
C VAL A 252 -7.26 -7.07 -21.38
N ARG A 253 -6.10 -7.48 -20.85
CA ARG A 253 -5.88 -8.85 -20.40
C ARG A 253 -5.45 -8.88 -18.93
N ILE A 254 -5.99 -9.82 -18.19
CA ILE A 254 -5.63 -10.09 -16.80
C ILE A 254 -5.00 -11.47 -16.69
N GLN A 255 -3.87 -11.54 -16.02
CA GLN A 255 -3.14 -12.78 -15.76
C GLN A 255 -2.80 -12.88 -14.26
N LYS A 256 -2.97 -14.08 -13.70
CA LYS A 256 -2.57 -14.36 -12.32
C LYS A 256 -1.13 -14.86 -12.30
N GLU A 257 -0.28 -14.19 -11.55
CA GLU A 257 1.05 -14.68 -11.20
C GLU A 257 1.10 -15.09 -9.71
N GLU A 258 2.22 -15.65 -9.28
CA GLU A 258 2.36 -16.26 -7.94
C GLU A 258 1.95 -15.31 -6.81
N ASN A 259 2.39 -14.05 -6.85
CA ASN A 259 2.12 -13.04 -5.83
C ASN A 259 1.50 -11.75 -6.38
N TYR A 260 1.22 -11.70 -7.68
CA TYR A 260 0.76 -10.50 -8.36
C TYR A 260 -0.36 -10.82 -9.36
N VAL A 261 -1.19 -9.84 -9.61
CA VAL A 261 -2.04 -9.78 -10.80
C VAL A 261 -1.40 -8.86 -11.81
N LEU A 262 -1.23 -9.34 -13.03
CA LEU A 262 -0.80 -8.55 -14.18
C LEU A 262 -2.03 -8.11 -14.97
N ILE A 263 -2.17 -6.81 -15.17
CA ILE A 263 -3.19 -6.23 -16.03
C ILE A 263 -2.48 -5.55 -17.18
N THR A 264 -2.72 -6.02 -18.40
CA THR A 264 -2.14 -5.44 -19.61
C THR A 264 -3.21 -4.74 -20.43
N VAL A 265 -2.89 -3.56 -20.94
CA VAL A 265 -3.73 -2.80 -21.88
C VAL A 265 -2.90 -2.56 -23.12
N THR A 266 -3.25 -3.24 -24.21
CA THR A 266 -2.55 -3.20 -25.50
C THR A 266 -3.41 -2.48 -26.53
N ASP A 267 -2.83 -1.54 -27.23
CA ASP A 267 -3.43 -0.86 -28.40
C ASP A 267 -2.57 -1.07 -29.65
N ASN A 268 -3.20 -0.97 -30.79
CA ASN A 268 -2.54 -0.95 -32.09
C ASN A 268 -2.52 0.47 -32.71
N GLY A 269 -2.41 1.47 -31.86
CA GLY A 269 -2.35 2.88 -32.24
C GLY A 269 -0.99 3.32 -32.78
N ILE A 270 -0.74 4.63 -32.77
CA ILE A 270 0.50 5.23 -33.29
C ILE A 270 1.76 4.92 -32.46
N GLY A 271 1.62 4.33 -31.27
CA GLY A 271 2.72 4.12 -30.34
C GLY A 271 3.30 5.44 -29.79
N ILE A 272 4.41 5.31 -29.03
CA ILE A 272 5.08 6.45 -28.38
C ILE A 272 6.38 6.76 -29.14
N GLN A 273 6.60 8.04 -29.45
CA GLN A 273 7.84 8.46 -30.13
C GLN A 273 9.06 8.21 -29.23
N PRO A 274 10.21 7.77 -29.77
CA PRO A 274 11.41 7.48 -28.97
C PRO A 274 11.88 8.62 -28.07
N LYS A 275 11.73 9.87 -28.51
CA LYS A 275 12.07 11.07 -27.71
C LYS A 275 11.20 11.27 -26.48
N ASP A 276 10.00 10.69 -26.45
CA ASP A 276 8.98 10.91 -25.44
C ASP A 276 8.92 9.77 -24.39
N VAL A 277 9.52 8.62 -24.70
CA VAL A 277 9.50 7.38 -23.88
C VAL A 277 9.85 7.62 -22.40
N ASN A 278 10.87 8.42 -22.12
CA ASN A 278 11.32 8.68 -20.75
C ASN A 278 10.44 9.68 -19.99
N ARG A 279 9.51 10.34 -20.69
CA ARG A 279 8.74 11.47 -20.17
C ARG A 279 7.27 11.19 -19.93
N ILE A 280 6.75 10.06 -20.40
CA ILE A 280 5.30 9.79 -20.38
C ILE A 280 4.67 9.74 -19.00
N PHE A 281 5.48 9.48 -17.95
CA PHE A 281 5.04 9.50 -16.56
C PHE A 281 5.35 10.83 -15.85
N GLU A 282 6.06 11.76 -16.52
CA GLU A 282 6.29 13.09 -15.96
C GLU A 282 4.95 13.85 -15.85
N PRO A 283 4.71 14.54 -14.74
CA PRO A 283 3.56 15.42 -14.63
C PRO A 283 3.55 16.45 -15.78
N LYS A 284 2.38 16.68 -16.37
CA LYS A 284 2.17 17.64 -17.49
C LYS A 284 2.69 17.18 -18.84
N PHE A 285 3.28 16.02 -18.96
CA PHE A 285 3.69 15.54 -20.27
C PHE A 285 2.48 15.05 -21.07
N THR A 286 2.22 15.64 -22.23
CA THR A 286 1.19 15.22 -23.17
C THR A 286 1.62 15.53 -24.60
N THR A 287 1.33 14.62 -25.50
CA THR A 287 1.45 14.81 -26.95
C THR A 287 0.10 15.18 -27.59
N LYS A 288 -0.97 15.26 -26.78
CA LYS A 288 -2.34 15.48 -27.22
C LYS A 288 -2.76 16.93 -27.01
N ASN A 289 -3.46 17.53 -27.97
CA ASN A 289 -3.91 18.93 -27.91
C ASN A 289 -4.92 19.21 -26.80
N SER A 290 -5.66 18.19 -26.31
CA SER A 290 -6.67 18.32 -25.27
C SER A 290 -6.31 17.60 -23.96
N GLY A 291 -5.11 17.04 -23.85
CA GLY A 291 -4.67 16.26 -22.70
C GLY A 291 -3.85 17.10 -21.72
N MET A 292 -4.17 17.07 -20.42
CA MET A 292 -3.41 17.77 -19.38
C MET A 292 -2.11 17.09 -18.97
N GLY A 293 -1.82 15.90 -19.51
CA GLY A 293 -0.63 15.14 -19.14
C GLY A 293 -0.58 14.66 -17.67
N LEU A 294 -1.72 14.61 -16.99
CA LEU A 294 -1.79 14.21 -15.58
C LEU A 294 -2.17 12.72 -15.40
N GLY A 295 -2.79 12.10 -16.40
CA GLY A 295 -3.39 10.78 -16.28
C GLY A 295 -2.38 9.69 -15.89
N LEU A 296 -1.29 9.54 -16.62
CA LEU A 296 -0.28 8.50 -16.38
C LEU A 296 0.51 8.74 -15.09
N GLY A 297 0.82 9.98 -14.75
CA GLY A 297 1.47 10.31 -13.47
C GLY A 297 0.61 9.95 -12.25
N ILE A 298 -0.70 10.25 -12.32
CA ILE A 298 -1.65 9.87 -11.26
C ILE A 298 -1.76 8.35 -11.13
N ILE A 299 -1.86 7.62 -12.25
CA ILE A 299 -1.93 6.15 -12.25
C ILE A 299 -0.68 5.56 -11.63
N LYS A 300 0.50 6.05 -12.00
CA LYS A 300 1.77 5.60 -11.43
C LYS A 300 1.79 5.75 -9.91
N ASN A 301 1.44 6.92 -9.39
CA ASN A 301 1.36 7.17 -7.95
C ASN A 301 0.35 6.24 -7.24
N ILE A 302 -0.82 6.01 -7.83
CA ILE A 302 -1.81 5.08 -7.27
C ILE A 302 -1.20 3.67 -7.18
N ILE A 303 -0.61 3.17 -8.25
CA ILE A 303 -0.05 1.82 -8.32
C ILE A 303 1.12 1.65 -7.33
N GLU A 304 2.01 2.63 -7.24
CA GLU A 304 3.14 2.63 -6.29
C GLU A 304 2.68 2.62 -4.84
N ASN A 305 1.58 3.31 -4.49
CA ASN A 305 0.98 3.27 -3.15
C ASN A 305 0.48 1.87 -2.77
N TYR A 306 0.11 1.05 -3.76
CA TYR A 306 -0.24 -0.37 -3.56
C TYR A 306 0.97 -1.30 -3.65
N LYS A 307 2.20 -0.78 -3.65
CA LYS A 307 3.44 -1.56 -3.85
C LYS A 307 3.44 -2.33 -5.18
N GLY A 308 2.69 -1.83 -6.15
CA GLY A 308 2.66 -2.33 -7.52
C GLY A 308 3.66 -1.59 -8.42
N THR A 309 3.70 -2.00 -9.68
CA THR A 309 4.53 -1.37 -10.70
C THR A 309 3.72 -1.14 -11.98
N ILE A 310 4.07 -0.08 -12.71
CA ILE A 310 3.58 0.16 -14.07
C ILE A 310 4.76 0.29 -15.01
N THR A 311 4.73 -0.51 -16.06
CA THR A 311 5.71 -0.49 -17.15
C THR A 311 4.98 -0.42 -18.49
N PHE A 312 5.71 -0.26 -19.57
CA PHE A 312 5.13 -0.28 -20.92
C PHE A 312 6.15 -0.75 -21.96
N GLU A 313 5.63 -1.32 -23.02
CA GLU A 313 6.34 -1.66 -24.23
C GLU A 313 5.68 -0.91 -25.40
N THR A 314 6.47 -0.28 -26.24
CA THR A 314 5.92 0.51 -27.34
C THR A 314 6.81 0.42 -28.57
N LYS A 315 6.15 0.45 -29.74
CA LYS A 315 6.82 0.58 -31.02
C LYS A 315 6.08 1.62 -31.85
N TYR A 316 6.79 2.69 -32.20
CA TYR A 316 6.19 3.77 -32.96
C TYR A 316 5.65 3.30 -34.32
N GLY A 317 4.41 3.55 -34.56
CA GLY A 317 3.65 3.09 -35.75
C GLY A 317 2.97 1.72 -35.58
N GLU A 318 3.17 1.00 -34.48
CA GLU A 318 2.57 -0.33 -34.25
C GLU A 318 1.67 -0.40 -33.00
N GLY A 319 1.89 0.46 -32.01
CA GLY A 319 1.06 0.54 -30.81
C GLY A 319 1.83 0.55 -29.49
N THR A 320 1.11 0.42 -28.38
CA THR A 320 1.65 0.40 -27.02
C THR A 320 0.97 -0.65 -26.16
N THR A 321 1.72 -1.30 -25.30
CA THR A 321 1.22 -2.18 -24.22
C THR A 321 1.62 -1.59 -22.88
N PHE A 322 0.66 -1.18 -22.07
CA PHE A 322 0.88 -0.86 -20.66
C PHE A 322 0.71 -2.12 -19.81
N ILE A 323 1.59 -2.31 -18.84
CA ILE A 323 1.64 -3.47 -17.96
C ILE A 323 1.58 -2.96 -16.52
N VAL A 324 0.52 -3.30 -15.80
CA VAL A 324 0.32 -2.98 -14.39
C VAL A 324 0.43 -4.25 -13.58
N SER A 325 1.29 -4.25 -12.55
CA SER A 325 1.42 -5.35 -11.59
C SER A 325 0.94 -4.88 -10.22
N LEU A 326 0.00 -5.59 -9.62
CA LEU A 326 -0.53 -5.31 -8.28
C LEU A 326 -0.44 -6.56 -7.40
N PRO A 327 -0.10 -6.44 -6.11
CA PRO A 327 -0.02 -7.59 -5.20
C PRO A 327 -1.41 -8.22 -4.98
N ILE A 328 -1.45 -9.55 -4.89
CA ILE A 328 -2.66 -10.32 -4.58
C ILE A 328 -2.61 -10.87 -3.17
N ILE A 329 -3.77 -11.24 -2.64
CA ILE A 329 -3.90 -12.03 -1.42
C ILE A 329 -3.91 -13.49 -1.84
N ASN A 330 -2.88 -14.25 -1.49
CA ASN A 330 -2.89 -15.70 -1.65
C ASN A 330 -3.84 -16.28 -0.61
N THR A 331 -4.95 -16.84 -1.07
CA THR A 331 -5.90 -17.62 -0.26
C THR A 331 -5.45 -19.05 -0.14
#